data_308050c5851c7284fb4c978399a7a71c
#
_entry.id   308050c5851c7284fb4c978399a7a71c
#
_cell.length_a   1.000
_cell.length_b   1.000
_cell.length_c   1.000
_cell.angle_alpha   90.00
_cell.angle_beta   90.00
_cell.angle_gamma   90.00
#
_symmetry.space_group_name_H-M   'P 1'
#
loop_
_entity.id
_entity.type
_entity.pdbx_description
1 polymer ?
#
loop_
_entity_poly.entity_id
_entity_poly.type
_entity_poly.pdbx_seq_one_letter_code
_entity_poly.pdbx_strand_id
1 'polypeptide(L)'
;MTLTLAEAKRIADGAIEKAEELNIKITVAVCDPGGRLLVLHRMDRAIWAGVYGSQGKAVTSAAFGRPSVKLAERADNPTMRGIQIAEGGHMIYGQGGIPIYHDDIIIGACGVGGGTAEEDEECAHAGIAKI
;
A
#
# COMPACT_ATOMS: atom_id res chain seq x y z
N MET A 1 -17.77 1.52 -7.60
CA MET A 1 -17.38 0.22 -7.05
C MET A 1 -16.15 0.38 -6.16
N THR A 2 -16.10 -0.30 -5.05
CA THR A 2 -14.98 -0.26 -4.13
C THR A 2 -14.77 -1.64 -3.50
N LEU A 3 -13.58 -1.88 -2.93
CA LEU A 3 -13.31 -3.10 -2.19
C LEU A 3 -14.28 -3.26 -1.02
N THR A 4 -14.71 -4.50 -0.79
CA THR A 4 -15.43 -4.84 0.44
C THR A 4 -14.41 -5.06 1.56
N LEU A 5 -14.87 -5.00 2.80
CA LEU A 5 -14.01 -5.32 3.95
C LEU A 5 -13.50 -6.78 3.85
N ALA A 6 -14.35 -7.70 3.41
CA ALA A 6 -13.95 -9.10 3.24
C ALA A 6 -12.80 -9.25 2.24
N GLU A 7 -12.88 -8.54 1.10
CA GLU A 7 -11.81 -8.52 0.11
C GLU A 7 -10.53 -7.91 0.69
N ALA A 8 -10.65 -6.79 1.39
CA ALA A 8 -9.51 -6.12 2.00
C ALA A 8 -8.81 -7.03 3.01
N LYS A 9 -9.56 -7.80 3.79
CA LYS A 9 -8.99 -8.77 4.73
C LYS A 9 -8.23 -9.89 4.01
N ARG A 10 -8.79 -10.40 2.90
CA ARG A 10 -8.10 -11.43 2.11
C ARG A 10 -6.79 -10.92 1.52
N ILE A 11 -6.77 -9.66 1.08
CA ILE A 11 -5.55 -9.03 0.58
C ILE A 11 -4.51 -8.96 1.69
N ALA A 12 -4.89 -8.47 2.86
CA ALA A 12 -3.98 -8.36 4.00
C ALA A 12 -3.42 -9.74 4.41
N ASP A 13 -4.27 -10.76 4.47
CA ASP A 13 -3.85 -12.12 4.81
C ASP A 13 -2.87 -12.68 3.76
N GLY A 14 -3.13 -12.43 2.48
CA GLY A 14 -2.24 -12.87 1.41
C GLY A 14 -0.87 -12.19 1.43
N ALA A 15 -0.83 -10.91 1.76
CA ALA A 15 0.43 -10.18 1.91
C ALA A 15 1.25 -10.75 3.08
N ILE A 16 0.60 -11.05 4.20
CA ILE A 16 1.26 -11.63 5.38
C ILE A 16 1.75 -13.04 5.08
N GLU A 17 0.94 -13.84 4.38
CA GLU A 17 1.37 -15.18 3.96
C GLU A 17 2.66 -15.11 3.15
N LYS A 18 2.76 -14.16 2.23
CA LYS A 18 3.98 -13.97 1.44
C LYS A 18 5.15 -13.52 2.31
N ALA A 19 4.90 -12.63 3.25
CA ALA A 19 5.93 -12.18 4.19
C ALA A 19 6.48 -13.36 5.01
N GLU A 20 5.61 -14.26 5.43
CA GLU A 20 6.03 -15.47 6.14
C GLU A 20 6.91 -16.36 5.27
N GLU A 21 6.55 -16.54 3.99
CA GLU A 21 7.39 -17.28 3.03
C GLU A 21 8.77 -16.65 2.88
N LEU A 22 8.84 -15.31 2.86
CA LEU A 22 10.09 -14.56 2.73
C LEU A 22 10.83 -14.40 4.05
N ASN A 23 10.25 -14.87 5.15
CA ASN A 23 10.79 -14.74 6.50
C ASN A 23 11.06 -13.29 6.90
N ILE A 24 10.12 -12.41 6.59
CA ILE A 24 10.15 -10.99 6.96
C ILE A 24 8.90 -10.63 7.78
N LYS A 25 8.97 -9.48 8.46
CA LYS A 25 7.87 -8.96 9.26
C LYS A 25 7.38 -7.66 8.64
N ILE A 26 6.12 -7.61 8.27
CA ILE A 26 5.54 -6.47 7.55
C ILE A 26 4.35 -5.87 8.29
N THR A 27 4.01 -4.66 7.88
CA THR A 27 2.69 -4.08 8.08
C THR A 27 2.06 -3.95 6.69
N VAL A 28 0.81 -4.34 6.57
CA VAL A 28 0.04 -4.21 5.32
C VAL A 28 -1.17 -3.32 5.56
N ALA A 29 -1.39 -2.37 4.66
CA ALA A 29 -2.54 -1.47 4.69
C ALA A 29 -3.32 -1.63 3.38
N VAL A 30 -4.64 -1.68 3.49
CA VAL A 30 -5.54 -1.71 2.33
C VAL A 30 -6.51 -0.54 2.48
N CYS A 31 -6.61 0.29 1.44
CA CYS A 31 -7.48 1.46 1.45
C CYS A 31 -8.49 1.40 0.30
N ASP A 32 -9.53 2.24 0.41
CA ASP A 32 -10.51 2.44 -0.64
C ASP A 32 -9.95 3.36 -1.74
N PRO A 33 -10.70 3.62 -2.84
CA PRO A 33 -10.21 4.48 -3.91
C PRO A 33 -9.91 5.92 -3.48
N GLY A 34 -10.52 6.39 -2.40
CA GLY A 34 -10.26 7.71 -1.82
C GLY A 34 -9.07 7.73 -0.87
N GLY A 35 -8.33 6.64 -0.76
CA GLY A 35 -7.17 6.56 0.11
C GLY A 35 -7.52 6.36 1.59
N ARG A 36 -8.78 6.05 1.91
CA ARG A 36 -9.21 5.85 3.30
C ARG A 36 -9.05 4.39 3.70
N LEU A 37 -8.50 4.19 4.89
CA LEU A 37 -8.11 2.87 5.39
C LEU A 37 -9.31 1.95 5.58
N LEU A 38 -9.21 0.73 5.08
CA LEU A 38 -10.15 -0.35 5.33
C LEU A 38 -9.57 -1.37 6.33
N VAL A 39 -8.31 -1.76 6.12
CA VAL A 39 -7.63 -2.75 6.97
C VAL A 39 -6.17 -2.34 7.11
N LEU A 40 -5.65 -2.47 8.33
CA LEU A 40 -4.21 -2.38 8.59
C LEU A 40 -3.84 -3.49 9.56
N HIS A 41 -2.96 -4.39 9.11
CA HIS A 41 -2.45 -5.48 9.95
C HIS A 41 -0.94 -5.32 10.11
N ARG A 42 -0.48 -5.20 11.34
CA ARG A 42 0.94 -5.20 11.68
C ARG A 42 1.30 -6.54 12.28
N MET A 43 2.23 -7.24 11.64
CA MET A 43 2.72 -8.52 12.15
C MET A 43 3.46 -8.33 13.48
N ASP A 44 3.43 -9.38 14.30
CA ASP A 44 4.23 -9.39 15.52
C ASP A 44 5.68 -9.11 15.19
N ARG A 45 6.32 -8.23 15.96
CA ARG A 45 7.73 -7.82 15.80
C ARG A 45 8.01 -6.96 14.57
N ALA A 46 7.01 -6.61 13.77
CA ALA A 46 7.23 -5.64 12.70
C ALA A 46 7.54 -4.27 13.30
N ILE A 47 8.43 -3.52 12.66
CA ILE A 47 8.76 -2.17 13.12
C ILE A 47 7.51 -1.29 13.03
N TRP A 48 7.28 -0.44 14.05
CA TRP A 48 6.07 0.38 14.07
C TRP A 48 6.05 1.46 12.97
N ALA A 49 7.22 1.87 12.46
CA ALA A 49 7.30 2.81 11.34
C ALA A 49 6.56 2.28 10.11
N GLY A 50 6.44 0.96 9.96
CA GLY A 50 5.68 0.32 8.88
C GLY A 50 4.19 0.65 8.88
N VAL A 51 3.63 1.05 10.02
CA VAL A 51 2.24 1.52 10.09
C VAL A 51 2.04 2.73 9.18
N TYR A 52 2.95 3.69 9.26
CA TYR A 52 2.91 4.89 8.42
C TYR A 52 3.36 4.59 7.00
N GLY A 53 4.43 3.80 6.85
CA GLY A 53 4.98 3.45 5.54
C GLY A 53 3.98 2.71 4.67
N SER A 54 3.33 1.68 5.22
CA SER A 54 2.35 0.89 4.48
C SER A 54 1.14 1.73 4.07
N GLN A 55 0.59 2.48 5.01
CA GLN A 55 -0.58 3.31 4.76
C GLN A 55 -0.27 4.43 3.76
N GLY A 56 0.86 5.10 3.90
CA GLY A 56 1.27 6.17 2.99
C GLY A 56 1.47 5.70 1.56
N LYS A 57 2.04 4.51 1.38
CA LYS A 57 2.21 3.90 0.05
C LYS A 57 0.86 3.51 -0.57
N ALA A 58 -0.07 2.98 0.23
CA ALA A 58 -1.42 2.67 -0.24
C ALA A 58 -2.14 3.94 -0.69
N VAL A 59 -2.11 5.00 0.12
CA VAL A 59 -2.74 6.29 -0.21
C VAL A 59 -2.16 6.85 -1.52
N THR A 60 -0.84 6.79 -1.68
CA THR A 60 -0.17 7.26 -2.90
C THR A 60 -0.66 6.50 -4.13
N SER A 61 -0.73 5.17 -4.05
CA SER A 61 -1.20 4.35 -5.18
C SER A 61 -2.67 4.59 -5.50
N ALA A 62 -3.50 4.80 -4.49
CA ALA A 62 -4.91 5.13 -4.71
C ALA A 62 -5.06 6.49 -5.40
N ALA A 63 -4.30 7.48 -4.96
CA ALA A 63 -4.40 8.84 -5.48
C ALA A 63 -3.94 8.96 -6.94
N PHE A 64 -2.87 8.26 -7.30
CA PHE A 64 -2.26 8.39 -8.64
C PHE A 64 -2.62 7.25 -9.59
N GLY A 65 -3.23 6.18 -9.08
CA GLY A 65 -3.58 5.01 -9.89
C GLY A 65 -2.38 4.24 -10.43
N ARG A 66 -1.24 4.32 -9.74
CA ARG A 66 0.04 3.72 -10.16
C ARG A 66 0.75 3.07 -8.99
N PRO A 67 1.63 2.09 -9.24
CA PRO A 67 2.53 1.61 -8.20
C PRO A 67 3.32 2.78 -7.59
N SER A 68 3.41 2.81 -6.28
CA SER A 68 4.02 3.96 -5.57
C SER A 68 5.50 4.17 -5.92
N VAL A 69 6.19 3.15 -6.41
CA VAL A 69 7.57 3.28 -6.90
C VAL A 69 7.67 4.31 -8.04
N LYS A 70 6.62 4.45 -8.86
CA LYS A 70 6.61 5.41 -9.96
C LYS A 70 6.62 6.86 -9.49
N LEU A 71 6.13 7.11 -8.28
CA LEU A 71 6.09 8.45 -7.70
C LEU A 71 7.39 8.78 -6.97
N ALA A 72 8.16 7.78 -6.57
CA ALA A 72 9.45 7.99 -5.91
C ALA A 72 10.41 8.80 -6.77
N GLU A 73 10.38 8.59 -8.08
CA GLU A 73 11.23 9.29 -9.04
C GLU A 73 10.92 10.79 -9.14
N ARG A 74 9.73 11.20 -8.71
CA ARG A 74 9.24 12.58 -8.78
C ARG A 74 9.10 13.23 -7.41
N ALA A 75 9.57 12.58 -6.36
CA ALA A 75 9.33 13.04 -4.99
C ALA A 75 9.78 14.48 -4.72
N ASP A 76 10.83 14.94 -5.40
CA ASP A 76 11.37 16.30 -5.23
C ASP A 76 10.69 17.34 -6.10
N ASN A 77 9.78 16.96 -6.97
CA ASN A 77 9.03 17.88 -7.82
C ASN A 77 8.16 18.80 -6.94
N PRO A 78 8.15 20.13 -7.17
CA PRO A 78 7.36 21.05 -6.33
C PRO A 78 5.86 20.73 -6.29
N THR A 79 5.27 20.30 -7.42
CA THR A 79 3.86 19.92 -7.47
C THR A 79 3.60 18.71 -6.59
N MET A 80 4.47 17.70 -6.64
CA MET A 80 4.35 16.50 -5.83
C MET A 80 4.46 16.81 -4.34
N ARG A 81 5.36 17.70 -3.96
CA ARG A 81 5.47 18.17 -2.57
C ARG A 81 4.21 18.90 -2.13
N GLY A 82 3.65 19.74 -3.00
CA GLY A 82 2.41 20.45 -2.72
C GLY A 82 1.23 19.52 -2.49
N ILE A 83 1.11 18.48 -3.30
CA ILE A 83 0.07 17.46 -3.13
C ILE A 83 0.24 16.74 -1.79
N GLN A 84 1.47 16.37 -1.46
CA GLN A 84 1.78 15.68 -0.21
C GLN A 84 1.41 16.54 1.00
N ILE A 85 1.74 17.83 0.96
CA ILE A 85 1.40 18.77 2.02
C ILE A 85 -0.12 18.94 2.13
N ALA A 86 -0.80 19.11 0.99
CA ALA A 86 -2.26 19.26 0.97
C ALA A 86 -2.98 18.06 1.55
N GLU A 87 -2.43 16.86 1.36
CA GLU A 87 -2.98 15.62 1.93
C GLU A 87 -2.53 15.40 3.39
N GLY A 88 -1.87 16.38 4.00
CA GLY A 88 -1.47 16.31 5.40
C GLY A 88 -0.31 15.36 5.69
N GLY A 89 0.52 15.10 4.70
CA GLY A 89 1.67 14.20 4.86
C GLY A 89 1.30 12.70 4.82
N HIS A 90 0.08 12.36 4.45
CA HIS A 90 -0.39 10.97 4.46
C HIS A 90 0.12 10.14 3.27
N MET A 91 0.78 10.76 2.29
CA MET A 91 1.36 10.06 1.15
C MET A 91 2.84 9.80 1.36
N ILE A 92 3.27 8.60 0.98
CA ILE A 92 4.70 8.24 0.98
C ILE A 92 5.05 7.76 -0.42
N TYR A 93 5.99 8.48 -1.06
CA TYR A 93 6.47 8.18 -2.40
C TYR A 93 7.62 7.18 -2.33
N GLY A 94 7.27 5.91 -2.15
CA GLY A 94 8.25 4.84 -2.02
C GLY A 94 7.67 3.54 -2.53
N GLN A 95 8.52 2.60 -2.91
CA GLN A 95 8.10 1.32 -3.45
C GLN A 95 7.37 0.47 -2.40
N GLY A 96 6.28 -0.18 -2.80
CA GLY A 96 5.52 -1.08 -1.94
C GLY A 96 4.01 -0.87 -1.97
N GLY A 97 3.53 0.16 -2.66
CA GLY A 97 2.10 0.41 -2.86
C GLY A 97 1.68 0.00 -4.26
N ILE A 98 0.53 -0.67 -4.37
CA ILE A 98 -0.02 -1.16 -5.66
C ILE A 98 -1.49 -0.79 -5.71
N PRO A 99 -1.94 -0.12 -6.79
CA PRO A 99 -3.36 0.15 -6.98
C PRO A 99 -4.09 -1.12 -7.40
N ILE A 100 -5.34 -1.21 -7.02
CA ILE A 100 -6.19 -2.37 -7.33
C ILE A 100 -7.26 -1.93 -8.31
N TYR A 101 -7.29 -2.58 -9.47
CA TYR A 101 -8.25 -2.28 -10.53
C TYR A 101 -9.21 -3.44 -10.75
N HIS A 102 -10.44 -3.11 -11.10
CA HIS A 102 -11.43 -4.05 -11.57
C HIS A 102 -12.13 -3.43 -12.79
N ASP A 103 -12.00 -4.07 -13.96
CA ASP A 103 -12.51 -3.55 -15.23
C ASP A 103 -12.08 -2.10 -15.48
N ASP A 104 -10.78 -1.83 -15.33
CA ASP A 104 -10.15 -0.51 -15.51
C ASP A 104 -10.62 0.57 -14.53
N ILE A 105 -11.40 0.20 -13.53
CA ILE A 105 -11.83 1.11 -12.46
C ILE A 105 -11.01 0.81 -11.22
N ILE A 106 -10.42 1.86 -10.62
CA ILE A 106 -9.68 1.69 -9.37
C ILE A 106 -10.68 1.43 -8.23
N ILE A 107 -10.46 0.35 -7.49
CA ILE A 107 -11.34 -0.04 -6.38
C ILE A 107 -10.66 0.05 -5.03
N GLY A 108 -9.38 0.36 -5.00
CA GLY A 108 -8.60 0.50 -3.77
C GLY A 108 -7.11 0.41 -4.06
N ALA A 109 -6.34 0.28 -3.00
CA ALA A 109 -4.89 0.09 -3.10
C ALA A 109 -4.37 -0.68 -1.89
N CYS A 110 -3.24 -1.34 -2.06
CA CYS A 110 -2.54 -2.07 -0.99
C CYS A 110 -1.13 -1.50 -0.85
N GLY A 111 -0.71 -1.24 0.38
CA GLY A 111 0.64 -0.80 0.69
C GLY A 111 1.28 -1.69 1.74
N VAL A 112 2.56 -1.94 1.60
CA VAL A 112 3.33 -2.79 2.50
C VAL A 112 4.60 -2.08 2.93
N GLY A 113 4.95 -2.22 4.20
CA GLY A 113 6.21 -1.72 4.74
C GLY A 113 6.83 -2.74 5.69
N GLY A 114 8.16 -2.71 5.85
CA GLY A 114 8.87 -3.56 6.79
C GLY A 114 9.95 -4.45 6.19
N GLY A 115 9.84 -4.81 4.91
CA GLY A 115 10.87 -5.53 4.17
C GLY A 115 11.74 -4.57 3.35
N THR A 116 12.47 -5.11 2.39
CA THR A 116 13.11 -4.28 1.37
C THR A 116 12.02 -3.71 0.46
N ALA A 117 12.37 -2.71 -0.34
CA ALA A 117 11.41 -2.11 -1.27
C ALA A 117 10.79 -3.16 -2.20
N GLU A 118 11.59 -4.06 -2.72
CA GLU A 118 11.14 -5.13 -3.62
C GLU A 118 10.29 -6.17 -2.90
N GLU A 119 10.64 -6.53 -1.67
CA GLU A 119 9.88 -7.47 -0.86
C GLU A 119 8.51 -6.90 -0.50
N ASP A 120 8.46 -5.61 -0.14
CA ASP A 120 7.22 -4.92 0.17
C ASP A 120 6.25 -4.99 -1.02
N GLU A 121 6.74 -4.67 -2.21
CA GLU A 121 5.92 -4.71 -3.42
C GLU A 121 5.48 -6.13 -3.77
N GLU A 122 6.36 -7.11 -3.60
CA GLU A 122 6.03 -8.52 -3.83
C GLU A 122 4.90 -8.98 -2.90
N CYS A 123 4.94 -8.58 -1.63
CA CYS A 123 3.88 -8.91 -0.67
C CYS A 123 2.55 -8.25 -1.08
N ALA A 124 2.59 -6.99 -1.53
CA ALA A 124 1.38 -6.30 -1.99
C ALA A 124 0.74 -7.04 -3.17
N HIS A 125 1.54 -7.43 -4.16
CA HIS A 125 1.05 -8.21 -5.30
C HIS A 125 0.46 -9.56 -4.87
N ALA A 126 1.12 -10.27 -3.96
CA ALA A 126 0.63 -11.55 -3.45
C ALA A 126 -0.73 -11.41 -2.75
N GLY A 127 -0.91 -10.32 -2.01
CA GLY A 127 -2.19 -10.02 -1.37
C GLY A 127 -3.29 -9.78 -2.38
N ILE A 128 -3.04 -8.91 -3.35
CA ILE A 128 -4.02 -8.56 -4.39
C ILE A 128 -4.42 -9.80 -5.21
N ALA A 129 -3.52 -10.75 -5.40
CA ALA A 129 -3.80 -11.98 -6.13
C ALA A 129 -4.84 -12.89 -5.43
N LYS A 130 -5.20 -12.58 -4.17
CA LYS A 130 -6.22 -13.35 -3.43
C LYS A 130 -7.65 -12.92 -3.75
N ILE A 131 -7.83 -11.92 -4.55
CA ILE A 131 -9.17 -11.48 -4.94
C ILE A 131 -9.37 -11.49 -6.45
#